data_dc902aaff88d49fb111e41e00cfab4d5
#
_entry.id   dc902aaff88d49fb111e41e00cfab4d5
#
_cell.length_a   1.000
_cell.length_b   1.000
_cell.length_c   1.000
_cell.angle_alpha   90.00
_cell.angle_beta   90.00
_cell.angle_gamma   90.00
#
_symmetry.space_group_name_H-M   'P 1'
#
loop_
_entity.id
_entity.type
_entity.pdbx_description
1 polymer ?
#
loop_
_entity_poly.entity_id
_entity_poly.type
_entity_poly.pdbx_seq_one_letter_code
_entity_poly.pdbx_strand_id
1 'polypeptide(L)'
;MKPPANITIPASAAEGPSRFASARRVLEQAIANRAFPGASYAVLYQGQILALDAIGRFTYEADSTPVTPNSIYDLASLTKVLATTAAAMLLQERGILKLDARLGDILPGFVVGMRRGSGRERLTLRMLLAHSSGLPAYIPFFEQHPTPQGLLRAVLHTPLEVRAGSRAEYSDLGFILLGKALEVLSGDYLSRFCERNIFTPLGLQSLRFCPPPAWQPSIPPTENDTTFRHRIIQGEVQDENCFVLGGAAGHAGLFGRAADVLRFAQVMLRNSASESNPQPLFREESIRLFTTRQDKPQGTTRALGWDTPSNPSSSGKHFGPRSFGHLGYSGTSLWIDPDRDLAIVLLTNRTWPDRSSKAIQTVRPAFHDAIVESL
;
A
#
# COMPACT_ATOMS: atom_id res chain seq x y z
N MET A 1 -21.10 11.94 -0.11
CA MET A 1 -21.12 10.81 -1.09
C MET A 1 -21.41 9.54 -0.31
N LYS A 2 -22.36 8.71 -0.75
CA LYS A 2 -22.67 7.43 -0.09
C LYS A 2 -21.49 6.46 -0.23
N PRO A 3 -21.34 5.45 0.67
CA PRO A 3 -20.36 4.38 0.49
C PRO A 3 -20.59 3.66 -0.85
N PRO A 4 -19.55 3.05 -1.44
CA PRO A 4 -19.71 2.27 -2.66
C PRO A 4 -20.75 1.16 -2.48
N ALA A 5 -21.46 0.83 -3.56
CA ALA A 5 -22.41 -0.27 -3.54
C ALA A 5 -21.77 -1.57 -3.03
N ASN A 6 -22.55 -2.40 -2.35
CA ASN A 6 -22.08 -3.70 -1.89
C ASN A 6 -21.65 -4.55 -3.08
N ILE A 7 -20.52 -5.24 -2.91
CA ILE A 7 -20.04 -6.18 -3.92
C ILE A 7 -20.89 -7.46 -3.88
N THR A 8 -21.15 -8.00 -5.06
CA THR A 8 -21.70 -9.35 -5.19
C THR A 8 -20.54 -10.35 -5.11
N ILE A 9 -20.62 -11.31 -4.20
CA ILE A 9 -19.63 -12.40 -4.11
C ILE A 9 -19.81 -13.29 -5.34
N PRO A 10 -18.77 -13.49 -6.17
CA PRO A 10 -18.85 -14.37 -7.31
C PRO A 10 -19.16 -15.83 -6.90
N ALA A 11 -19.85 -16.57 -7.75
CA ALA A 11 -20.15 -17.99 -7.48
C ALA A 11 -18.87 -18.81 -7.23
N SER A 12 -17.78 -18.51 -7.94
CA SER A 12 -16.46 -19.13 -7.75
C SER A 12 -15.87 -18.91 -6.34
N ALA A 13 -16.30 -17.87 -5.63
CA ALA A 13 -15.86 -17.57 -4.27
C ALA A 13 -16.82 -18.07 -3.19
N ALA A 14 -17.97 -18.64 -3.54
CA ALA A 14 -18.97 -19.11 -2.58
C ALA A 14 -18.46 -20.25 -1.67
N GLU A 15 -17.56 -21.09 -2.18
CA GLU A 15 -16.91 -22.19 -1.43
C GLU A 15 -15.61 -21.76 -0.74
N GLY A 16 -15.20 -20.49 -0.88
CA GLY A 16 -13.96 -19.97 -0.32
C GLY A 16 -13.77 -20.28 1.17
N PRO A 17 -14.77 -20.07 2.04
CA PRO A 17 -14.63 -20.35 3.47
C PRO A 17 -14.34 -21.83 3.79
N SER A 18 -14.89 -22.77 3.03
CA SER A 18 -14.62 -24.22 3.21
C SER A 18 -13.28 -24.62 2.59
N ARG A 19 -12.99 -24.15 1.38
CA ARG A 19 -11.74 -24.42 0.67
C ARG A 19 -10.53 -23.92 1.46
N PHE A 20 -10.60 -22.72 2.02
CA PHE A 20 -9.52 -22.09 2.78
C PHE A 20 -9.71 -22.18 4.30
N ALA A 21 -10.31 -23.28 4.78
CA ALA A 21 -10.56 -23.49 6.20
C ALA A 21 -9.29 -23.43 7.08
N SER A 22 -8.15 -23.86 6.54
CA SER A 22 -6.84 -23.76 7.25
C SER A 22 -6.40 -22.31 7.41
N ALA A 23 -6.49 -21.51 6.35
CA ALA A 23 -6.18 -20.09 6.39
C ALA A 23 -7.15 -19.32 7.30
N ARG A 24 -8.43 -19.68 7.27
CA ARG A 24 -9.44 -19.12 8.16
C ARG A 24 -9.10 -19.39 9.64
N ARG A 25 -8.68 -20.62 9.98
CA ARG A 25 -8.21 -20.95 11.35
C ARG A 25 -7.02 -20.12 11.80
N VAL A 26 -6.09 -19.80 10.90
CA VAL A 26 -4.98 -18.88 11.22
C VAL A 26 -5.51 -17.51 11.64
N LEU A 27 -6.52 -16.98 10.94
CA LEU A 27 -7.12 -15.69 11.28
C LEU A 27 -7.95 -15.77 12.58
N GLU A 28 -8.70 -16.85 12.79
CA GLU A 28 -9.46 -17.09 14.04
C GLU A 28 -8.52 -17.10 15.25
N GLN A 29 -7.42 -17.83 15.16
CA GLN A 29 -6.41 -17.87 16.20
C GLN A 29 -5.74 -16.52 16.42
N ALA A 30 -5.49 -15.76 15.35
CA ALA A 30 -4.94 -14.40 15.42
C ALA A 30 -5.89 -13.45 16.17
N ILE A 31 -7.20 -13.53 15.93
CA ILE A 31 -8.22 -12.76 16.65
C ILE A 31 -8.26 -13.17 18.12
N ALA A 32 -8.28 -14.48 18.43
CA ALA A 32 -8.26 -15.00 19.79
C ALA A 32 -7.02 -14.53 20.57
N ASN A 33 -5.88 -14.45 19.89
CA ASN A 33 -4.60 -13.96 20.45
C ASN A 33 -4.47 -12.41 20.39
N ARG A 34 -5.54 -11.69 20.06
CA ARG A 34 -5.58 -10.22 19.98
C ARG A 34 -4.51 -9.62 19.03
N ALA A 35 -4.21 -10.30 17.93
CA ALA A 35 -3.36 -9.75 16.87
C ALA A 35 -4.08 -8.63 16.08
N PHE A 36 -5.36 -8.75 15.92
CA PHE A 36 -6.32 -7.78 15.38
C PHE A 36 -7.74 -8.23 15.71
N PRO A 37 -8.74 -7.32 15.76
CA PRO A 37 -10.12 -7.71 16.08
C PRO A 37 -10.88 -8.30 14.89
N GLY A 38 -10.49 -7.97 13.66
CA GLY A 38 -11.15 -8.48 12.46
C GLY A 38 -10.30 -8.33 11.20
N ALA A 39 -10.67 -9.11 10.20
CA ALA A 39 -9.98 -9.15 8.91
C ALA A 39 -10.95 -9.35 7.74
N SER A 40 -10.61 -8.80 6.58
CA SER A 40 -11.18 -9.15 5.28
C SER A 40 -10.06 -9.62 4.36
N TYR A 41 -10.32 -10.66 3.56
CA TYR A 41 -9.33 -11.18 2.64
C TYR A 41 -9.93 -11.56 1.29
N ALA A 42 -9.09 -11.60 0.27
CA ALA A 42 -9.47 -11.99 -1.07
C ALA A 42 -8.35 -12.79 -1.74
N VAL A 43 -8.72 -13.78 -2.54
CA VAL A 43 -7.81 -14.68 -3.27
C VAL A 43 -8.23 -14.75 -4.73
N LEU A 44 -7.31 -14.40 -5.62
CA LEU A 44 -7.40 -14.61 -7.07
C LEU A 44 -6.43 -15.72 -7.46
N TYR A 45 -6.88 -16.70 -8.19
CA TYR A 45 -6.05 -17.77 -8.72
C TYR A 45 -6.53 -18.16 -10.13
N GLN A 46 -5.62 -18.21 -11.09
CA GLN A 46 -5.89 -18.53 -12.50
C GLN A 46 -7.08 -17.74 -13.06
N GLY A 47 -7.13 -16.42 -12.71
CA GLY A 47 -8.16 -15.48 -13.12
C GLY A 47 -9.51 -15.61 -12.48
N GLN A 48 -9.69 -16.52 -11.56
CA GLN A 48 -10.92 -16.69 -10.79
C GLN A 48 -10.75 -16.18 -9.37
N ILE A 49 -11.73 -15.45 -8.86
CA ILE A 49 -11.79 -15.07 -7.45
C ILE A 49 -12.27 -16.30 -6.68
N LEU A 50 -11.37 -16.94 -5.94
CA LEU A 50 -11.65 -18.14 -5.16
C LEU A 50 -12.11 -17.86 -3.74
N ALA A 51 -11.79 -16.70 -3.20
CA ALA A 51 -12.31 -16.25 -1.92
C ALA A 51 -12.50 -14.74 -1.90
N LEU A 52 -13.56 -14.32 -1.25
CA LEU A 52 -13.85 -12.96 -0.84
C LEU A 52 -14.63 -13.07 0.47
N ASP A 53 -13.90 -13.02 1.60
CA ASP A 53 -14.45 -13.39 2.90
C ASP A 53 -13.97 -12.41 4.00
N ALA A 54 -14.61 -12.50 5.15
CA ALA A 54 -14.31 -11.66 6.30
C ALA A 54 -14.56 -12.41 7.61
N ILE A 55 -13.89 -11.96 8.67
CA ILE A 55 -13.96 -12.59 9.98
C ILE A 55 -13.77 -11.56 11.08
N GLY A 56 -14.40 -11.79 12.23
CA GLY A 56 -14.26 -10.94 13.41
C GLY A 56 -15.11 -9.68 13.34
N ARG A 57 -14.69 -8.68 14.08
CA ARG A 57 -15.44 -7.44 14.31
C ARG A 57 -14.52 -6.23 14.16
N PHE A 58 -15.10 -5.03 14.18
CA PHE A 58 -14.34 -3.78 14.07
C PHE A 58 -13.46 -3.53 15.30
N THR A 59 -13.93 -3.98 16.47
CA THR A 59 -13.21 -3.90 17.75
C THR A 59 -13.32 -5.23 18.48
N TYR A 60 -12.72 -5.34 19.68
CA TYR A 60 -12.79 -6.57 20.49
C TYR A 60 -14.06 -6.69 21.33
N GLU A 61 -14.94 -5.71 21.37
CA GLU A 61 -16.20 -5.73 22.08
C GLU A 61 -17.22 -6.64 21.37
N ALA A 62 -18.00 -7.37 22.17
CA ALA A 62 -18.93 -8.39 21.66
C ALA A 62 -20.07 -7.80 20.82
N ASP A 63 -20.46 -6.57 21.07
CA ASP A 63 -21.50 -5.81 20.34
C ASP A 63 -20.95 -4.96 19.18
N SER A 64 -19.65 -4.99 18.96
CA SER A 64 -19.01 -4.25 17.85
C SER A 64 -19.52 -4.73 16.49
N THR A 65 -19.48 -3.83 15.51
CA THR A 65 -19.89 -4.12 14.12
C THR A 65 -19.11 -5.31 13.54
N PRO A 66 -19.77 -6.34 12.97
CA PRO A 66 -19.07 -7.42 12.28
C PRO A 66 -18.30 -6.92 11.06
N VAL A 67 -17.12 -7.47 10.81
CA VAL A 67 -16.41 -7.26 9.55
C VAL A 67 -17.13 -8.02 8.45
N THR A 68 -17.24 -7.39 7.29
CA THR A 68 -17.82 -7.97 6.08
C THR A 68 -16.86 -7.79 4.90
N PRO A 69 -17.04 -8.51 3.78
CA PRO A 69 -16.27 -8.26 2.56
C PRO A 69 -16.40 -6.83 2.02
N ASN A 70 -17.42 -6.09 2.47
CA ASN A 70 -17.63 -4.67 2.13
C ASN A 70 -16.96 -3.69 3.08
N SER A 71 -16.35 -4.14 4.16
CA SER A 71 -15.61 -3.28 5.10
C SER A 71 -14.43 -2.62 4.39
N ILE A 72 -14.28 -1.32 4.65
CA ILE A 72 -13.26 -0.46 4.04
C ILE A 72 -12.17 -0.23 5.07
N TYR A 73 -10.91 -0.45 4.71
CA TYR A 73 -9.78 -0.32 5.61
C TYR A 73 -8.87 0.84 5.24
N ASP A 74 -8.22 1.43 6.22
CA ASP A 74 -6.99 2.21 5.99
C ASP A 74 -5.93 1.25 5.46
N LEU A 75 -5.55 1.43 4.21
CA LEU A 75 -4.60 0.57 3.51
C LEU A 75 -3.15 0.86 3.91
N ALA A 76 -2.91 1.93 4.67
CA ALA A 76 -1.60 2.36 5.11
C ALA A 76 -0.60 2.37 3.93
N SER A 77 0.54 1.71 4.08
CA SER A 77 1.58 1.70 3.05
C SER A 77 1.26 0.94 1.76
N LEU A 78 0.13 0.22 1.66
CA LEU A 78 -0.35 -0.23 0.35
C LEU A 78 -0.65 0.97 -0.58
N THR A 79 -0.87 2.17 -0.03
CA THR A 79 -0.92 3.44 -0.78
C THR A 79 0.26 3.59 -1.73
N LYS A 80 1.46 3.18 -1.29
CA LYS A 80 2.69 3.30 -2.10
C LYS A 80 2.59 2.57 -3.43
N VAL A 81 1.97 1.39 -3.44
CA VAL A 81 1.88 0.57 -4.65
C VAL A 81 0.60 0.82 -5.43
N LEU A 82 -0.55 0.96 -4.74
CA LEU A 82 -1.85 1.13 -5.37
C LEU A 82 -2.05 2.54 -5.96
N ALA A 83 -1.38 3.55 -5.41
CA ALA A 83 -1.52 4.93 -5.84
C ALA A 83 -0.20 5.49 -6.40
N THR A 84 0.82 5.65 -5.56
CA THR A 84 2.04 6.40 -5.91
C THR A 84 2.85 5.70 -6.99
N THR A 85 3.12 4.41 -6.85
CA THR A 85 3.85 3.63 -7.86
C THR A 85 3.04 3.48 -9.14
N ALA A 86 1.73 3.23 -9.04
CA ALA A 86 0.84 3.17 -10.19
C ALA A 86 0.80 4.50 -10.97
N ALA A 87 0.76 5.64 -10.26
CA ALA A 87 0.86 6.96 -10.88
C ALA A 87 2.23 7.18 -11.54
N ALA A 88 3.32 6.75 -10.89
CA ALA A 88 4.66 6.82 -11.46
C ALA A 88 4.77 5.99 -12.75
N MET A 89 4.17 4.78 -12.79
CA MET A 89 4.11 3.93 -13.99
C MET A 89 3.41 4.65 -15.14
N LEU A 90 2.22 5.21 -14.91
CA LEU A 90 1.48 5.93 -15.95
C LEU A 90 2.23 7.16 -16.46
N LEU A 91 2.84 7.94 -15.58
CA LEU A 91 3.62 9.10 -15.97
C LEU A 91 4.89 8.70 -16.74
N GLN A 92 5.50 7.57 -16.39
CA GLN A 92 6.64 7.01 -17.12
C GLN A 92 6.23 6.55 -18.54
N GLU A 93 5.11 5.87 -18.68
CA GLU A 93 4.57 5.45 -19.99
C GLU A 93 4.20 6.63 -20.90
N ARG A 94 3.75 7.74 -20.29
CA ARG A 94 3.46 9.00 -21.00
C ARG A 94 4.73 9.80 -21.34
N GLY A 95 5.92 9.33 -20.96
CA GLY A 95 7.19 10.02 -21.16
C GLY A 95 7.39 11.25 -20.28
N ILE A 96 6.49 11.51 -19.33
CA ILE A 96 6.53 12.65 -18.39
C ILE A 96 7.53 12.37 -17.26
N LEU A 97 7.51 11.16 -16.70
CA LEU A 97 8.45 10.74 -15.66
C LEU A 97 9.62 9.98 -16.28
N LYS A 98 10.82 10.44 -15.98
CA LYS A 98 12.07 9.70 -16.25
C LYS A 98 12.61 9.16 -14.94
N LEU A 99 12.77 7.83 -14.82
CA LEU A 99 13.20 7.19 -13.57
C LEU A 99 14.52 7.75 -13.02
N ASP A 100 15.43 8.11 -13.92
CA ASP A 100 16.76 8.61 -13.57
C ASP A 100 16.84 10.15 -13.51
N ALA A 101 15.68 10.85 -13.61
CA ALA A 101 15.60 12.27 -13.34
C ALA A 101 15.97 12.57 -11.87
N ARG A 102 16.72 13.63 -11.65
CA ARG A 102 17.12 14.05 -10.32
C ARG A 102 15.95 14.70 -9.61
N LEU A 103 15.76 14.33 -8.34
CA LEU A 103 14.69 14.91 -7.52
C LEU A 103 14.84 16.44 -7.42
N GLY A 104 16.05 16.96 -7.31
CA GLY A 104 16.33 18.40 -7.21
C GLY A 104 15.92 19.21 -8.44
N ASP A 105 15.84 18.59 -9.62
CA ASP A 105 15.39 19.25 -10.85
C ASP A 105 13.86 19.43 -10.85
N ILE A 106 13.14 18.56 -10.13
CA ILE A 106 11.66 18.57 -10.01
C ILE A 106 11.23 19.35 -8.77
N LEU A 107 11.94 19.14 -7.66
CA LEU A 107 11.73 19.81 -6.37
C LEU A 107 12.98 20.60 -5.97
N PRO A 108 13.19 21.82 -6.49
CA PRO A 108 14.41 22.61 -6.22
C PRO A 108 14.67 22.83 -4.73
N GLY A 109 13.62 22.95 -3.91
CA GLY A 109 13.73 23.05 -2.45
C GLY A 109 14.46 21.88 -1.78
N PHE A 110 14.60 20.74 -2.48
CA PHE A 110 15.34 19.58 -1.99
C PHE A 110 16.87 19.80 -1.97
N VAL A 111 17.38 20.64 -2.82
CA VAL A 111 18.83 20.90 -2.97
C VAL A 111 19.25 22.35 -2.66
N VAL A 112 18.31 23.30 -2.64
CA VAL A 112 18.59 24.71 -2.34
C VAL A 112 19.01 24.85 -0.88
N GLY A 113 20.11 25.60 -0.66
CA GLY A 113 20.68 25.84 0.68
C GLY A 113 21.45 24.65 1.28
N MET A 114 21.61 23.55 0.55
CA MET A 114 22.35 22.40 1.03
C MET A 114 23.86 22.55 0.82
N ARG A 115 24.64 21.94 1.71
CA ARG A 115 26.09 21.86 1.57
C ARG A 115 26.47 21.13 0.28
N ARG A 116 27.38 21.69 -0.53
CA ARG A 116 27.93 21.00 -1.70
C ARG A 116 28.54 19.66 -1.27
N GLY A 117 28.28 18.60 -2.06
CA GLY A 117 28.75 17.25 -1.76
C GLY A 117 27.92 16.50 -0.72
N SER A 118 26.73 16.99 -0.36
CA SER A 118 25.79 16.28 0.51
C SER A 118 25.27 14.96 -0.11
N GLY A 119 25.45 14.76 -1.42
CA GLY A 119 24.94 13.60 -2.17
C GLY A 119 23.50 13.74 -2.63
N ARG A 120 22.77 14.74 -2.13
CA ARG A 120 21.34 14.97 -2.45
C ARG A 120 21.14 15.35 -3.92
N GLU A 121 22.12 16.01 -4.53
CA GLU A 121 22.14 16.36 -5.94
C GLU A 121 22.11 15.15 -6.89
N ARG A 122 22.40 13.96 -6.39
CA ARG A 122 22.42 12.70 -7.16
C ARG A 122 21.16 11.87 -6.99
N LEU A 123 20.28 12.24 -6.07
CA LEU A 123 19.09 11.46 -5.75
C LEU A 123 18.11 11.49 -6.91
N THR A 124 17.71 10.31 -7.40
CA THR A 124 16.79 10.14 -8.54
C THR A 124 15.44 9.60 -8.09
N LEU A 125 14.42 9.70 -8.97
CA LEU A 125 13.10 9.11 -8.72
C LEU A 125 13.18 7.59 -8.60
N ARG A 126 14.06 6.91 -9.37
CA ARG A 126 14.36 5.48 -9.22
C ARG A 126 14.80 5.13 -7.81
N MET A 127 15.69 5.92 -7.22
CA MET A 127 16.18 5.69 -5.86
C MET A 127 15.09 5.86 -4.80
N LEU A 128 14.13 6.76 -5.00
CA LEU A 128 12.97 6.89 -4.13
C LEU A 128 12.08 5.64 -4.23
N LEU A 129 11.73 5.22 -5.45
CA LEU A 129 10.92 4.03 -5.70
C LEU A 129 11.58 2.76 -5.15
N ALA A 130 12.90 2.61 -5.30
CA ALA A 130 13.65 1.45 -4.82
C ALA A 130 14.05 1.54 -3.34
N HIS A 131 13.59 2.57 -2.61
CA HIS A 131 13.98 2.81 -1.22
C HIS A 131 15.50 2.85 -0.99
N SER A 132 16.25 3.34 -1.97
CA SER A 132 17.70 3.48 -1.91
C SER A 132 18.18 4.94 -1.87
N SER A 133 17.31 5.83 -1.44
CA SER A 133 17.56 7.28 -1.38
C SER A 133 18.59 7.68 -0.32
N GLY A 134 18.78 6.88 0.73
CA GLY A 134 19.58 7.23 1.90
C GLY A 134 18.87 8.15 2.89
N LEU A 135 17.58 8.46 2.66
CA LEU A 135 16.74 9.18 3.63
C LEU A 135 16.38 8.27 4.81
N PRO A 136 16.15 8.85 6.02
CA PRO A 136 15.61 8.13 7.17
C PRO A 136 14.33 7.36 6.84
N ALA A 137 14.10 6.26 7.56
CA ALA A 137 12.89 5.46 7.41
C ALA A 137 11.64 6.27 7.77
N TYR A 138 11.66 6.90 8.93
CA TYR A 138 10.56 7.69 9.50
C TYR A 138 11.09 8.75 10.45
N ILE A 139 10.43 9.90 10.49
CA ILE A 139 10.62 10.96 11.50
C ILE A 139 9.22 11.47 11.86
N PRO A 140 8.87 11.63 13.17
CA PRO A 140 7.57 12.13 13.59
C PRO A 140 7.47 13.65 13.43
N PHE A 141 7.47 14.13 12.19
CA PHE A 141 7.44 15.56 11.90
C PHE A 141 6.16 16.25 12.37
N PHE A 142 5.06 15.50 12.50
CA PHE A 142 3.79 16.01 12.99
C PHE A 142 3.91 16.65 14.39
N GLU A 143 4.85 16.21 15.21
CA GLU A 143 5.06 16.75 16.58
C GLU A 143 5.54 18.21 16.57
N GLN A 144 6.35 18.57 15.59
CA GLN A 144 7.00 19.89 15.52
C GLN A 144 6.48 20.74 14.35
N HIS A 145 5.82 20.15 13.39
CA HIS A 145 5.36 20.78 12.16
C HIS A 145 3.88 20.51 11.90
N PRO A 146 2.96 21.21 12.60
CA PRO A 146 1.52 20.93 12.54
C PRO A 146 0.82 21.42 11.27
N THR A 147 1.57 21.96 10.30
CA THR A 147 1.02 22.44 9.02
C THR A 147 1.59 21.67 7.84
N PRO A 148 0.80 21.45 6.75
CA PRO A 148 1.28 20.75 5.57
C PRO A 148 2.56 21.35 4.98
N GLN A 149 2.64 22.67 4.91
CA GLN A 149 3.79 23.40 4.38
C GLN A 149 5.01 23.26 5.28
N GLY A 150 4.84 23.36 6.60
CA GLY A 150 5.89 23.19 7.60
C GLY A 150 6.47 21.78 7.54
N LEU A 151 5.62 20.78 7.55
CA LEU A 151 6.00 19.36 7.47
C LEU A 151 6.72 19.05 6.15
N LEU A 152 6.16 19.47 5.02
CA LEU A 152 6.81 19.25 3.71
C LEU A 152 8.19 19.92 3.65
N ARG A 153 8.32 21.12 4.19
CA ARG A 153 9.61 21.81 4.29
C ARG A 153 10.61 21.00 5.12
N ALA A 154 10.20 20.47 6.27
CA ALA A 154 11.05 19.64 7.11
C ALA A 154 11.51 18.36 6.36
N VAL A 155 10.61 17.67 5.66
CA VAL A 155 10.96 16.52 4.82
C VAL A 155 11.93 16.91 3.70
N LEU A 156 11.69 18.03 3.02
CA LEU A 156 12.59 18.54 1.97
C LEU A 156 14.00 18.84 2.49
N HIS A 157 14.17 19.23 3.76
CA HIS A 157 15.44 19.58 4.34
C HIS A 157 16.12 18.45 5.14
N THR A 158 15.47 17.28 5.26
CA THR A 158 16.02 16.13 5.99
C THR A 158 17.35 15.68 5.37
N PRO A 159 18.44 15.58 6.14
CA PRO A 159 19.72 15.10 5.65
C PRO A 159 19.63 13.61 5.27
N LEU A 160 20.50 13.16 4.36
CA LEU A 160 20.69 11.75 4.10
C LEU A 160 21.48 11.11 5.25
N GLU A 161 21.04 9.95 5.73
CA GLU A 161 21.80 9.17 6.75
C GLU A 161 22.96 8.42 6.12
N VAL A 162 22.80 8.01 4.87
CA VAL A 162 23.82 7.33 4.08
C VAL A 162 23.84 7.86 2.65
N ARG A 163 24.91 7.59 1.93
CA ARG A 163 25.02 7.98 0.52
C ARG A 163 23.87 7.38 -0.30
N ALA A 164 23.22 8.20 -1.12
CA ALA A 164 22.18 7.74 -2.06
C ALA A 164 22.70 6.58 -2.93
N GLY A 165 21.91 5.52 -3.04
CA GLY A 165 22.23 4.31 -3.79
C GLY A 165 23.14 3.30 -3.07
N SER A 166 23.60 3.58 -1.83
CA SER A 166 24.51 2.68 -1.10
C SER A 166 23.81 1.57 -0.32
N ARG A 167 22.59 1.82 0.16
CA ARG A 167 21.78 0.88 0.95
C ARG A 167 20.32 1.04 0.58
N ALA A 168 19.58 -0.07 0.54
CA ALA A 168 18.14 -0.04 0.46
C ALA A 168 17.56 -0.07 1.88
N GLU A 169 16.82 0.99 2.24
CA GLU A 169 16.13 1.13 3.50
C GLU A 169 14.76 1.74 3.27
N TYR A 170 13.73 1.03 3.72
CA TYR A 170 12.36 1.51 3.61
C TYR A 170 12.22 2.91 4.18
N SER A 171 11.67 3.84 3.40
CA SER A 171 11.54 5.24 3.79
C SER A 171 10.19 5.81 3.40
N ASP A 172 9.41 6.21 4.40
CA ASP A 172 8.19 6.99 4.21
C ASP A 172 8.50 8.39 3.68
N LEU A 173 9.59 9.00 4.15
CA LEU A 173 10.04 10.30 3.69
C LEU A 173 10.31 10.31 2.18
N GLY A 174 10.93 9.24 1.68
CA GLY A 174 11.18 9.07 0.25
C GLY A 174 9.89 9.07 -0.56
N PHE A 175 8.83 8.42 -0.06
CA PHE A 175 7.54 8.38 -0.73
C PHE A 175 6.72 9.66 -0.56
N ILE A 176 6.87 10.40 0.53
CA ILE A 176 6.32 11.77 0.65
C ILE A 176 6.90 12.65 -0.47
N LEU A 177 8.22 12.64 -0.64
CA LEU A 177 8.90 13.40 -1.70
C LEU A 177 8.53 12.92 -3.09
N LEU A 178 8.42 11.60 -3.31
CA LEU A 178 7.98 11.02 -4.57
C LEU A 178 6.56 11.48 -4.91
N GLY A 179 5.61 11.37 -3.97
CA GLY A 179 4.25 11.87 -4.15
C GLY A 179 4.22 13.32 -4.57
N LYS A 180 5.02 14.18 -3.91
CA LYS A 180 5.12 15.59 -4.28
C LYS A 180 5.75 15.82 -5.65
N ALA A 181 6.76 15.03 -6.01
CA ALA A 181 7.34 15.09 -7.35
C ALA A 181 6.32 14.69 -8.44
N LEU A 182 5.49 13.68 -8.18
CA LEU A 182 4.42 13.27 -9.11
C LEU A 182 3.36 14.36 -9.28
N GLU A 183 3.01 15.09 -8.21
CA GLU A 183 2.11 16.24 -8.30
C GLU A 183 2.67 17.35 -9.18
N VAL A 184 3.96 17.67 -9.04
CA VAL A 184 4.62 18.66 -9.89
C VAL A 184 4.65 18.20 -11.35
N LEU A 185 5.02 16.92 -11.59
CA LEU A 185 5.12 16.37 -12.94
C LEU A 185 3.76 16.24 -13.64
N SER A 186 2.71 15.90 -12.91
CA SER A 186 1.37 15.73 -13.47
C SER A 186 0.56 17.03 -13.54
N GLY A 187 0.94 18.05 -12.76
CA GLY A 187 0.15 19.28 -12.58
C GLY A 187 -1.15 19.08 -11.80
N ASP A 188 -1.31 17.96 -11.08
CA ASP A 188 -2.52 17.64 -10.31
C ASP A 188 -2.15 17.07 -8.94
N TYR A 189 -3.06 17.17 -7.96
CA TYR A 189 -2.89 16.50 -6.67
C TYR A 189 -2.88 14.98 -6.86
N LEU A 190 -2.01 14.27 -6.12
CA LEU A 190 -1.86 12.82 -6.22
C LEU A 190 -3.19 12.08 -6.11
N SER A 191 -4.02 12.46 -5.14
CA SER A 191 -5.34 11.86 -4.93
C SER A 191 -6.25 12.00 -6.14
N ARG A 192 -6.32 13.18 -6.74
CA ARG A 192 -7.14 13.46 -7.92
C ARG A 192 -6.59 12.76 -9.17
N PHE A 193 -5.26 12.79 -9.33
CA PHE A 193 -4.61 12.09 -10.43
C PHE A 193 -4.93 10.58 -10.40
N CYS A 194 -4.78 9.94 -9.23
CA CYS A 194 -5.09 8.51 -9.06
C CYS A 194 -6.57 8.21 -9.30
N GLU A 195 -7.48 9.01 -8.74
CA GLU A 195 -8.92 8.84 -8.94
C GLU A 195 -9.29 8.85 -10.42
N ARG A 196 -8.81 9.85 -11.17
CA ARG A 196 -9.17 10.05 -12.58
C ARG A 196 -8.47 9.09 -13.54
N ASN A 197 -7.22 8.75 -13.28
CA ASN A 197 -6.39 8.02 -14.23
C ASN A 197 -6.23 6.54 -13.89
N ILE A 198 -6.57 6.11 -12.66
CA ILE A 198 -6.36 4.74 -12.19
C ILE A 198 -7.66 4.15 -11.64
N PHE A 199 -8.21 4.74 -10.57
CA PHE A 199 -9.29 4.10 -9.82
C PHE A 199 -10.59 4.08 -10.62
N THR A 200 -11.00 5.21 -11.21
CA THR A 200 -12.22 5.30 -12.01
C THR A 200 -12.15 4.42 -13.28
N PRO A 201 -11.07 4.47 -14.09
CA PRO A 201 -10.96 3.60 -15.27
C PRO A 201 -11.01 2.11 -14.93
N LEU A 202 -10.46 1.69 -13.79
CA LEU A 202 -10.48 0.31 -13.34
C LEU A 202 -11.75 -0.06 -12.56
N GLY A 203 -12.65 0.89 -12.30
CA GLY A 203 -13.87 0.68 -11.51
C GLY A 203 -13.59 0.33 -10.03
N LEU A 204 -12.49 0.83 -9.45
CA LEU A 204 -12.08 0.60 -8.06
C LEU A 204 -12.81 1.59 -7.13
N GLN A 205 -14.09 1.35 -6.92
CA GLN A 205 -15.01 2.32 -6.32
C GLN A 205 -14.71 2.64 -4.86
N SER A 206 -14.06 1.75 -4.12
CA SER A 206 -13.71 1.98 -2.72
C SER A 206 -12.31 2.55 -2.52
N LEU A 207 -11.44 2.50 -3.56
CA LEU A 207 -10.10 3.10 -3.44
C LEU A 207 -10.23 4.62 -3.45
N ARG A 208 -9.94 5.23 -2.30
CA ARG A 208 -10.09 6.66 -2.13
C ARG A 208 -9.19 7.19 -1.03
N PHE A 209 -8.60 8.34 -1.27
CA PHE A 209 -8.02 9.20 -0.23
C PHE A 209 -9.13 10.00 0.45
N CYS A 210 -8.97 10.26 1.75
CA CYS A 210 -9.89 11.07 2.53
C CYS A 210 -11.36 10.63 2.32
N PRO A 211 -11.74 9.41 2.75
CA PRO A 211 -13.10 8.92 2.56
C PRO A 211 -14.13 9.88 3.17
N PRO A 212 -15.29 10.06 2.50
CA PRO A 212 -16.31 10.97 3.03
C PRO A 212 -16.84 10.48 4.38
N PRO A 213 -17.28 11.35 5.28
CA PRO A 213 -17.81 11.00 6.60
C PRO A 213 -18.91 9.92 6.56
N ALA A 214 -19.73 9.89 5.51
CA ALA A 214 -20.76 8.87 5.32
C ALA A 214 -20.21 7.44 5.16
N TRP A 215 -18.91 7.25 4.91
CA TRP A 215 -18.28 5.93 4.84
C TRP A 215 -17.80 5.41 6.20
N GLN A 216 -17.68 6.31 7.20
CA GLN A 216 -17.14 5.96 8.53
C GLN A 216 -17.79 4.71 9.15
N PRO A 217 -19.13 4.49 9.07
CA PRO A 217 -19.73 3.27 9.61
C PRO A 217 -19.29 1.96 8.94
N SER A 218 -18.67 2.03 7.76
CA SER A 218 -18.12 0.89 7.03
C SER A 218 -16.61 0.71 7.21
N ILE A 219 -15.98 1.53 8.05
CA ILE A 219 -14.53 1.56 8.25
C ILE A 219 -14.23 1.16 9.69
N PRO A 220 -13.48 0.07 9.95
CA PRO A 220 -13.00 -0.25 11.29
C PRO A 220 -12.10 0.86 11.83
N PRO A 221 -12.16 1.16 13.15
CA PRO A 221 -11.22 2.07 13.76
C PRO A 221 -9.81 1.49 13.70
N THR A 222 -8.82 2.36 13.55
CA THR A 222 -7.41 1.95 13.47
C THR A 222 -6.67 2.09 14.78
N GLU A 223 -7.04 3.07 15.61
CA GLU A 223 -6.33 3.35 16.86
C GLU A 223 -7.18 4.20 17.82
N ASN A 224 -6.97 4.04 19.11
CA ASN A 224 -7.33 5.03 20.11
C ASN A 224 -6.08 5.90 20.37
N ASP A 225 -5.96 6.98 19.60
CA ASP A 225 -4.83 7.89 19.66
C ASP A 225 -4.86 8.75 20.93
N THR A 226 -4.04 8.39 21.89
CA THR A 226 -3.92 9.09 23.18
C THR A 226 -2.79 10.12 23.20
N THR A 227 -2.00 10.23 22.14
CA THR A 227 -0.76 11.02 22.13
C THR A 227 -0.83 12.27 21.25
N PHE A 228 -1.52 12.22 20.13
CA PHE A 228 -1.54 13.31 19.16
C PHE A 228 -2.94 13.89 18.95
N ARG A 229 -3.90 13.06 18.51
CA ARG A 229 -5.27 13.53 18.18
C ARG A 229 -6.25 13.38 19.34
N HIS A 230 -5.89 12.63 20.38
CA HIS A 230 -6.65 12.40 21.62
C HIS A 230 -8.08 11.91 21.36
N ARG A 231 -8.25 11.00 20.39
CA ARG A 231 -9.54 10.41 20.00
C ARG A 231 -9.37 9.09 19.26
N ILE A 232 -10.48 8.38 19.07
CA ILE A 232 -10.53 7.20 18.20
C ILE A 232 -10.36 7.66 16.74
N ILE A 233 -9.46 7.00 16.02
CA ILE A 233 -9.18 7.23 14.62
C ILE A 233 -10.00 6.26 13.79
N GLN A 234 -10.98 6.79 13.05
CA GLN A 234 -11.90 6.02 12.22
C GLN A 234 -12.34 6.83 11.00
N GLY A 235 -12.11 6.32 9.78
CA GLY A 235 -12.47 7.02 8.55
C GLY A 235 -11.54 8.17 8.19
N GLU A 236 -10.41 8.27 8.87
CA GLU A 236 -9.29 9.16 8.57
C GLU A 236 -7.98 8.38 8.66
N VAL A 237 -6.94 8.83 7.96
CA VAL A 237 -5.65 8.15 7.93
C VAL A 237 -5.03 8.03 9.32
N GLN A 238 -4.53 6.83 9.64
CA GLN A 238 -3.84 6.59 10.92
C GLN A 238 -2.50 7.34 10.99
N ASP A 239 -1.71 7.32 9.91
CA ASP A 239 -0.39 7.96 9.85
C ASP A 239 -0.47 9.46 10.11
N GLU A 240 0.22 9.91 11.14
CA GLU A 240 0.14 11.28 11.65
C GLU A 240 0.79 12.29 10.69
N ASN A 241 1.91 11.93 10.05
CA ASN A 241 2.53 12.79 9.05
C ASN A 241 1.59 12.96 7.83
N CYS A 242 0.98 11.87 7.39
CA CYS A 242 -0.02 11.92 6.31
C CYS A 242 -1.24 12.75 6.71
N PHE A 243 -1.72 12.60 7.95
CA PHE A 243 -2.82 13.41 8.48
C PHE A 243 -2.50 14.92 8.41
N VAL A 244 -1.34 15.33 8.89
CA VAL A 244 -0.87 16.73 8.80
C VAL A 244 -0.73 17.18 7.36
N LEU A 245 -0.34 16.31 6.43
CA LEU A 245 -0.28 16.60 4.99
C LEU A 245 -1.66 16.67 4.31
N GLY A 246 -2.75 16.55 5.07
CA GLY A 246 -4.12 16.64 4.55
C GLY A 246 -4.76 15.31 4.20
N GLY A 247 -4.22 14.19 4.68
CA GLY A 247 -4.78 12.84 4.56
C GLY A 247 -4.51 12.14 3.22
N ALA A 248 -3.75 12.77 2.31
CA ALA A 248 -3.39 12.19 1.02
C ALA A 248 -1.93 12.46 0.72
N ALA A 249 -1.07 11.47 0.90
CA ALA A 249 0.36 11.58 0.65
C ALA A 249 0.91 10.36 -0.10
N GLY A 250 2.12 10.46 -0.63
CA GLY A 250 2.72 9.38 -1.42
C GLY A 250 2.96 8.08 -0.65
N HIS A 251 3.03 8.13 0.68
CA HIS A 251 3.34 6.98 1.54
C HIS A 251 2.13 6.34 2.21
N ALA A 252 1.02 7.06 2.40
CA ALA A 252 -0.16 6.63 3.14
C ALA A 252 -1.41 7.45 2.76
N GLY A 253 -2.59 7.08 3.29
CA GLY A 253 -3.85 7.82 3.19
C GLY A 253 -4.90 7.19 2.27
N LEU A 254 -4.57 6.11 1.56
CA LEU A 254 -5.54 5.39 0.74
C LEU A 254 -6.39 4.44 1.59
N PHE A 255 -7.68 4.43 1.33
CA PHE A 255 -8.66 3.50 1.88
C PHE A 255 -9.20 2.58 0.79
N GLY A 256 -9.67 1.38 1.17
CA GLY A 256 -10.27 0.46 0.22
C GLY A 256 -10.72 -0.88 0.81
N ARG A 257 -11.48 -1.63 0.01
CA ARG A 257 -11.94 -3.01 0.26
C ARG A 257 -10.98 -4.04 -0.32
N ALA A 258 -10.98 -5.24 0.21
CA ALA A 258 -10.18 -6.35 -0.31
C ALA A 258 -10.49 -6.64 -1.80
N ALA A 259 -11.75 -6.55 -2.22
CA ALA A 259 -12.16 -6.78 -3.61
C ALA A 259 -11.52 -5.79 -4.60
N ASP A 260 -11.47 -4.49 -4.26
CA ASP A 260 -10.89 -3.50 -5.16
C ASP A 260 -9.35 -3.58 -5.18
N VAL A 261 -8.73 -3.92 -4.05
CA VAL A 261 -7.28 -4.22 -4.01
C VAL A 261 -6.96 -5.46 -4.87
N LEU A 262 -7.78 -6.52 -4.78
CA LEU A 262 -7.64 -7.72 -5.62
C LEU A 262 -7.82 -7.42 -7.11
N ARG A 263 -8.80 -6.56 -7.46
CA ARG A 263 -9.02 -6.14 -8.84
C ARG A 263 -7.83 -5.37 -9.40
N PHE A 264 -7.20 -4.52 -8.60
CA PHE A 264 -5.92 -3.88 -8.98
C PHE A 264 -4.83 -4.94 -9.21
N ALA A 265 -4.70 -5.93 -8.32
CA ALA A 265 -3.75 -7.03 -8.48
C ALA A 265 -4.01 -7.85 -9.75
N GLN A 266 -5.28 -8.07 -10.13
CA GLN A 266 -5.64 -8.73 -11.38
C GLN A 266 -5.12 -7.97 -12.59
N VAL A 267 -5.16 -6.62 -12.58
CA VAL A 267 -4.57 -5.81 -13.65
C VAL A 267 -3.06 -6.01 -13.72
N MET A 268 -2.38 -6.11 -12.58
CA MET A 268 -0.93 -6.37 -12.54
C MET A 268 -0.55 -7.78 -13.03
N LEU A 269 -1.45 -8.76 -12.91
CA LEU A 269 -1.23 -10.13 -13.39
C LEU A 269 -1.56 -10.29 -14.88
N ARG A 270 -2.67 -9.69 -15.36
CA ARG A 270 -3.29 -9.96 -16.65
C ARG A 270 -3.38 -8.73 -17.51
N ASN A 271 -2.28 -8.06 -17.68
CA ASN A 271 -2.27 -6.83 -18.47
C ASN A 271 -2.12 -7.08 -19.98
N SER A 272 -2.61 -8.23 -20.49
CA SER A 272 -2.72 -8.44 -21.94
C SER A 272 -3.99 -7.78 -22.47
N ALA A 273 -3.87 -7.11 -23.63
CA ALA A 273 -5.00 -6.68 -24.41
C ALA A 273 -5.90 -7.91 -24.70
N SER A 274 -7.18 -7.81 -24.34
CA SER A 274 -8.19 -8.82 -24.64
C SER A 274 -9.33 -8.16 -25.37
N GLU A 275 -10.21 -8.96 -26.01
CA GLU A 275 -11.41 -8.41 -26.65
C GLU A 275 -12.27 -7.58 -25.69
N SER A 276 -12.24 -7.92 -24.39
CA SER A 276 -12.94 -7.18 -23.33
C SER A 276 -12.17 -5.99 -22.75
N ASN A 277 -10.86 -5.86 -23.04
CA ASN A 277 -10.02 -4.73 -22.63
C ASN A 277 -8.96 -4.43 -23.72
N PRO A 278 -9.35 -3.74 -24.80
CA PRO A 278 -8.46 -3.47 -25.92
C PRO A 278 -7.32 -2.48 -25.56
N GLN A 279 -7.45 -1.75 -24.46
CA GLN A 279 -6.43 -0.80 -24.00
C GLN A 279 -6.16 -1.03 -22.50
N PRO A 280 -5.21 -1.91 -22.14
CA PRO A 280 -4.82 -2.12 -20.75
C PRO A 280 -4.29 -0.82 -20.13
N LEU A 281 -4.56 -0.62 -18.83
CA LEU A 281 -4.15 0.59 -18.12
C LEU A 281 -2.63 0.78 -18.11
N PHE A 282 -1.89 -0.32 -17.93
CA PHE A 282 -0.43 -0.34 -17.93
C PHE A 282 0.08 -1.22 -19.07
N ARG A 283 1.24 -0.92 -19.62
CA ARG A 283 1.92 -1.80 -20.56
C ARG A 283 2.62 -2.94 -19.81
N GLU A 284 2.68 -4.10 -20.39
CA GLU A 284 3.37 -5.26 -19.82
C GLU A 284 4.84 -4.95 -19.48
N GLU A 285 5.51 -4.22 -20.36
CA GLU A 285 6.89 -3.78 -20.16
C GLU A 285 7.05 -2.91 -18.92
N SER A 286 6.07 -2.03 -18.65
CA SER A 286 6.07 -1.16 -17.47
C SER A 286 5.84 -1.98 -16.20
N ILE A 287 4.88 -2.91 -16.23
CA ILE A 287 4.67 -3.83 -15.10
C ILE A 287 5.97 -4.58 -14.81
N ARG A 288 6.57 -5.22 -15.81
CA ARG A 288 7.84 -5.94 -15.66
C ARG A 288 8.94 -5.05 -15.11
N LEU A 289 9.10 -3.83 -15.66
CA LEU A 289 10.11 -2.88 -15.19
C LEU A 289 9.94 -2.54 -13.69
N PHE A 290 8.71 -2.28 -13.26
CA PHE A 290 8.45 -1.83 -11.90
C PHE A 290 8.40 -2.98 -10.89
N THR A 291 8.12 -4.20 -11.29
CA THR A 291 8.02 -5.36 -10.40
C THR A 291 9.28 -6.21 -10.34
N THR A 292 10.25 -5.98 -11.23
CA THR A 292 11.54 -6.68 -11.21
C THR A 292 12.42 -6.14 -10.08
N ARG A 293 12.95 -7.07 -9.29
CA ARG A 293 13.92 -6.76 -8.22
C ARG A 293 15.10 -5.98 -8.79
N GLN A 294 15.48 -4.92 -8.11
CA GLN A 294 16.62 -4.10 -8.51
C GLN A 294 17.94 -4.82 -8.16
N ASP A 295 18.95 -4.61 -8.96
CA ASP A 295 20.32 -5.14 -8.74
C ASP A 295 21.16 -4.23 -7.84
N LYS A 296 20.73 -3.01 -7.62
CA LYS A 296 21.40 -1.99 -6.80
C LYS A 296 20.44 -1.36 -5.78
N PRO A 297 20.93 -1.14 -4.55
CA PRO A 297 22.20 -1.64 -3.99
C PRO A 297 22.21 -3.16 -3.92
N GLN A 298 23.41 -3.76 -3.95
CA GLN A 298 23.57 -5.22 -3.91
C GLN A 298 22.84 -5.83 -2.70
N GLY A 299 22.13 -6.94 -2.94
CA GLY A 299 21.38 -7.67 -1.90
C GLY A 299 20.02 -7.04 -1.54
N THR A 300 19.58 -5.98 -2.23
CA THR A 300 18.22 -5.44 -2.02
C THR A 300 17.14 -6.45 -2.41
N THR A 301 16.03 -6.44 -1.66
CA THR A 301 14.79 -7.13 -2.05
C THR A 301 13.80 -6.21 -2.74
N ARG A 302 14.16 -4.95 -2.99
CA ARG A 302 13.26 -3.94 -3.53
C ARG A 302 13.17 -3.98 -5.05
N ALA A 303 11.96 -3.89 -5.56
CA ALA A 303 11.66 -3.45 -6.91
C ALA A 303 11.29 -1.96 -6.90
N LEU A 304 10.74 -1.41 -7.97
CA LEU A 304 10.33 -0.01 -8.00
C LEU A 304 8.96 0.17 -7.34
N GLY A 305 8.96 0.56 -6.08
CA GLY A 305 7.79 0.71 -5.22
C GLY A 305 7.34 -0.60 -4.55
N TRP A 306 7.72 -1.74 -5.06
CA TRP A 306 7.32 -3.05 -4.57
C TRP A 306 8.41 -3.72 -3.74
N ASP A 307 8.00 -4.61 -2.84
CA ASP A 307 8.87 -5.59 -2.21
C ASP A 307 8.83 -6.90 -2.99
N THR A 308 9.89 -7.70 -2.87
CA THR A 308 9.98 -9.04 -3.45
C THR A 308 10.37 -10.03 -2.35
N PRO A 309 10.10 -11.35 -2.49
CA PRO A 309 10.36 -12.31 -1.43
C PRO A 309 11.79 -12.24 -0.89
N SER A 310 11.93 -12.19 0.43
CA SER A 310 13.18 -12.26 1.20
C SER A 310 13.30 -13.60 1.92
N ASN A 311 14.34 -13.81 2.70
CA ASN A 311 14.45 -14.97 3.57
C ASN A 311 14.84 -14.51 5.00
N PRO A 312 13.93 -14.58 5.99
CA PRO A 312 12.52 -14.98 5.88
C PRO A 312 11.68 -13.95 5.11
N SER A 313 10.54 -14.39 4.56
CA SER A 313 9.64 -13.53 3.79
C SER A 313 8.30 -13.29 4.49
N SER A 314 7.79 -12.08 4.40
CA SER A 314 6.42 -11.74 4.82
C SER A 314 5.34 -12.30 3.89
N SER A 315 5.71 -12.76 2.68
CA SER A 315 4.84 -13.51 1.77
C SER A 315 4.62 -14.96 2.21
N GLY A 316 5.42 -15.49 3.15
CA GLY A 316 5.50 -16.91 3.45
C GLY A 316 6.60 -17.61 2.63
N LYS A 317 6.56 -18.94 2.60
CA LYS A 317 7.59 -19.80 2.00
C LYS A 317 7.30 -20.24 0.55
N HIS A 318 6.07 -19.97 0.06
CA HIS A 318 5.60 -20.52 -1.20
C HIS A 318 5.66 -19.55 -2.39
N PHE A 319 5.82 -18.27 -2.15
CA PHE A 319 5.91 -17.27 -3.22
C PHE A 319 7.25 -17.37 -3.96
N GLY A 320 7.18 -17.40 -5.28
CA GLY A 320 8.34 -17.55 -6.16
C GLY A 320 9.19 -16.27 -6.28
N PRO A 321 10.37 -16.33 -6.90
CA PRO A 321 11.32 -15.22 -6.97
C PRO A 321 10.81 -14.03 -7.82
N ARG A 322 9.85 -14.26 -8.73
CA ARG A 322 9.22 -13.20 -9.52
C ARG A 322 8.02 -12.56 -8.83
N SER A 323 7.65 -13.07 -7.67
CA SER A 323 6.56 -12.50 -6.87
C SER A 323 6.92 -11.12 -6.34
N PHE A 324 5.91 -10.30 -6.19
CA PHE A 324 6.04 -8.96 -5.64
C PHE A 324 4.83 -8.62 -4.76
N GLY A 325 5.03 -7.72 -3.83
CA GLY A 325 3.98 -7.37 -2.89
C GLY A 325 4.31 -6.13 -2.08
N HIS A 326 3.46 -5.83 -1.14
CA HIS A 326 3.70 -4.78 -0.15
C HIS A 326 2.88 -5.01 1.11
N LEU A 327 3.33 -4.43 2.22
CA LEU A 327 2.66 -4.48 3.52
C LEU A 327 2.17 -3.10 3.91
N GLY A 328 1.09 -3.06 4.72
CA GLY A 328 0.64 -1.85 5.38
C GLY A 328 0.78 -1.93 6.91
N TYR A 329 1.06 -0.79 7.54
CA TYR A 329 1.26 -0.70 8.98
C TYR A 329 0.01 -1.11 9.77
N SER A 330 -1.18 -0.80 9.26
CA SER A 330 -2.49 -1.21 9.79
C SER A 330 -2.73 -2.74 9.77
N GLY A 331 -1.78 -3.52 9.26
CA GLY A 331 -1.87 -4.99 9.18
C GLY A 331 -2.22 -5.52 7.79
N THR A 332 -2.42 -4.63 6.83
CA THR A 332 -2.76 -4.98 5.45
C THR A 332 -1.57 -5.59 4.70
N SER A 333 -1.86 -6.45 3.72
CA SER A 333 -0.88 -7.00 2.78
C SER A 333 -1.50 -7.29 1.43
N LEU A 334 -0.67 -7.17 0.40
CA LEU A 334 -0.94 -7.63 -0.97
C LEU A 334 0.29 -8.36 -1.46
N TRP A 335 0.14 -9.61 -1.90
CA TRP A 335 1.18 -10.39 -2.57
C TRP A 335 0.66 -10.96 -3.88
N ILE A 336 1.46 -10.88 -4.93
CA ILE A 336 1.15 -11.25 -6.30
C ILE A 336 2.24 -12.19 -6.80
N ASP A 337 1.86 -13.36 -7.30
CA ASP A 337 2.75 -14.34 -7.91
C ASP A 337 2.36 -14.53 -9.39
N PRO A 338 3.11 -13.93 -10.32
CA PRO A 338 2.80 -14.04 -11.75
C PRO A 338 3.04 -15.44 -12.31
N ASP A 339 3.91 -16.26 -11.68
CA ASP A 339 4.17 -17.63 -12.14
C ASP A 339 2.99 -18.58 -11.89
N ARG A 340 2.20 -18.27 -10.85
CA ARG A 340 1.00 -19.06 -10.49
C ARG A 340 -0.31 -18.39 -10.90
N ASP A 341 -0.27 -17.18 -11.47
CA ASP A 341 -1.46 -16.35 -11.68
C ASP A 341 -2.26 -16.23 -10.36
N LEU A 342 -1.56 -15.86 -9.28
CA LEU A 342 -2.07 -15.79 -7.92
C LEU A 342 -1.94 -14.39 -7.34
N ALA A 343 -3.00 -13.91 -6.68
CA ALA A 343 -2.92 -12.74 -5.81
C ALA A 343 -3.66 -13.00 -4.50
N ILE A 344 -3.06 -12.59 -3.37
CA ILE A 344 -3.64 -12.69 -2.03
C ILE A 344 -3.65 -11.32 -1.39
N VAL A 345 -4.82 -10.92 -0.92
CA VAL A 345 -5.06 -9.69 -0.15
C VAL A 345 -5.48 -10.07 1.27
N LEU A 346 -4.88 -9.44 2.26
CA LEU A 346 -5.33 -9.47 3.66
C LEU A 346 -5.42 -8.03 4.17
N LEU A 347 -6.58 -7.65 4.69
CA LEU A 347 -6.84 -6.35 5.31
C LEU A 347 -7.23 -6.54 6.76
N THR A 348 -6.58 -5.84 7.67
CA THR A 348 -6.86 -5.87 9.11
C THR A 348 -6.74 -4.47 9.71
N ASN A 349 -7.20 -4.30 10.94
CA ASN A 349 -6.93 -3.12 11.75
C ASN A 349 -6.09 -3.50 13.00
N ARG A 350 -4.92 -4.12 12.77
CA ARG A 350 -4.05 -4.66 13.84
C ARG A 350 -3.56 -3.60 14.82
N THR A 351 -3.66 -2.35 14.48
CA THR A 351 -3.29 -1.21 15.32
C THR A 351 -4.37 -0.83 16.34
N TRP A 352 -5.53 -1.51 16.31
CA TRP A 352 -6.58 -1.33 17.30
C TRP A 352 -6.38 -2.23 18.55
N PRO A 353 -6.54 -1.71 19.77
CA PRO A 353 -6.77 -0.28 20.10
C PRO A 353 -5.48 0.56 20.08
N ASP A 354 -4.32 -0.10 20.03
CA ASP A 354 -3.00 0.50 19.99
C ASP A 354 -2.05 -0.32 19.11
N ARG A 355 -0.89 0.23 18.81
CA ARG A 355 0.10 -0.34 17.88
C ARG A 355 1.15 -1.26 18.53
N SER A 356 0.95 -1.67 19.77
CA SER A 356 1.95 -2.45 20.54
C SER A 356 2.16 -3.86 20.01
N SER A 357 1.07 -4.52 19.54
CA SER A 357 1.15 -5.90 19.04
C SER A 357 1.96 -6.01 17.75
N LYS A 358 2.92 -6.93 17.73
CA LYS A 358 3.72 -7.30 16.53
C LYS A 358 3.30 -8.66 15.95
N ALA A 359 2.24 -9.28 16.48
CA ALA A 359 1.79 -10.62 16.08
C ALA A 359 1.49 -10.73 14.58
N ILE A 360 1.09 -9.64 13.92
CA ILE A 360 0.83 -9.60 12.49
C ILE A 360 2.05 -10.05 11.65
N GLN A 361 3.27 -9.94 12.18
CA GLN A 361 4.50 -10.34 11.48
C GLN A 361 4.58 -11.87 11.28
N THR A 362 3.99 -12.65 12.17
CA THR A 362 3.89 -14.11 12.07
C THR A 362 2.59 -14.55 11.42
N VAL A 363 1.51 -13.80 11.59
CA VAL A 363 0.19 -14.14 11.02
C VAL A 363 0.20 -14.04 9.49
N ARG A 364 0.78 -12.98 8.90
CA ARG A 364 0.79 -12.80 7.45
C ARG A 364 1.43 -13.98 6.71
N PRO A 365 2.70 -14.38 6.98
CA PRO A 365 3.29 -15.52 6.28
C PRO A 365 2.51 -16.81 6.50
N ALA A 366 2.03 -17.09 7.73
CA ALA A 366 1.24 -18.28 8.01
C ALA A 366 -0.10 -18.31 7.25
N PHE A 367 -0.78 -17.15 7.13
CA PHE A 367 -2.00 -17.01 6.35
C PHE A 367 -1.75 -17.25 4.86
N HIS A 368 -0.71 -16.62 4.30
CA HIS A 368 -0.36 -16.79 2.89
C HIS A 368 0.02 -18.23 2.57
N ASP A 369 0.81 -18.87 3.44
CA ASP A 369 1.18 -20.28 3.29
C ASP A 369 -0.04 -21.18 3.30
N ALA A 370 -0.96 -21.00 4.25
CA ALA A 370 -2.18 -21.78 4.34
C ALA A 370 -3.12 -21.61 3.14
N ILE A 371 -3.16 -20.41 2.52
CA ILE A 371 -3.87 -20.21 1.25
C ILE A 371 -3.21 -21.03 0.14
N VAL A 372 -1.89 -20.91 -0.05
CA VAL A 372 -1.19 -21.59 -1.14
C VAL A 372 -1.25 -23.13 -0.99
N GLU A 373 -1.17 -23.62 0.24
CA GLU A 373 -1.30 -25.06 0.54
C GLU A 373 -2.72 -25.62 0.26
N SER A 374 -3.70 -24.74 0.11
CA SER A 374 -5.12 -25.10 -0.18
C SER A 374 -5.50 -24.95 -1.66
N LEU A 375 -4.58 -24.51 -2.52
CA LEU A 375 -4.82 -24.38 -3.97
C LEU A 375 -4.65 -25.68 -4.69
#